data_7ba776a8e8a1d1d0fce2bdc032efd64f
#
_entry.id   7ba776a8e8a1d1d0fce2bdc032efd64f
#
_cell.length_a   1.000
_cell.length_b   1.000
_cell.length_c   1.000
_cell.angle_alpha   90.00
_cell.angle_beta   90.00
_cell.angle_gamma   90.00
#
_symmetry.space_group_name_H-M   'P 1'
#
loop_
_entity.id
_entity.type
_entity.pdbx_description
1 polymer ?
#
loop_
_entity_poly.entity_id
_entity_poly.type
_entity_poly.pdbx_seq_one_letter_code
_entity_poly.pdbx_strand_id
1 'polypeptide(L)'
;YNFWDGIVKNKRYKQEEETCAKICEEALKDMGLWEIRNQLARNLPYGMQRRLEIVRALVTSPKLLLLDEPAAGMNEDESESLAGVIREISEKNKGITILVIDHHMDVIMSVCDEITVINFGSQLATGNPEEIQNNQEVIDAYLGVGD
;
A
#
# COMPACT_ATOMS: atom_id res chain seq x y z
N TYR A 1 23.18 -9.92 12.90
CA TYR A 1 22.92 -11.32 13.29
C TYR A 1 24.16 -12.17 12.99
N ASN A 2 24.85 -12.68 14.03
CA ASN A 2 25.83 -13.76 13.85
C ASN A 2 25.08 -15.10 13.86
N PHE A 3 25.43 -16.00 12.92
CA PHE A 3 24.85 -17.35 12.79
C PHE A 3 24.78 -18.11 14.14
N TRP A 4 25.74 -17.90 15.02
CA TRP A 4 25.83 -18.51 16.35
C TRP A 4 24.78 -17.98 17.35
N ASP A 5 24.35 -16.71 17.21
CA ASP A 5 23.31 -16.12 18.09
C ASP A 5 21.94 -16.79 17.86
N GLY A 6 21.66 -17.22 16.63
CA GLY A 6 20.45 -17.97 16.29
C GLY A 6 20.41 -19.39 16.85
N ILE A 7 21.57 -20.04 17.00
CA ILE A 7 21.68 -21.42 17.52
C ILE A 7 21.57 -21.43 19.05
N VAL A 8 22.15 -20.43 19.75
CA VAL A 8 22.24 -20.40 21.23
C VAL A 8 21.01 -19.75 21.86
N LYS A 9 20.11 -19.09 21.08
CA LYS A 9 18.92 -18.35 21.55
C LYS A 9 19.20 -17.50 22.79
N ASN A 10 20.28 -16.69 22.72
CA ASN A 10 20.70 -15.86 23.83
C ASN A 10 19.66 -14.79 24.20
N LYS A 11 19.89 -14.04 25.30
CA LYS A 11 18.96 -12.99 25.75
C LYS A 11 18.70 -11.91 24.69
N ARG A 12 19.70 -11.57 23.89
CA ARG A 12 19.59 -10.59 22.82
C ARG A 12 18.68 -11.08 21.70
N TYR A 13 18.82 -12.35 21.29
CA TYR A 13 17.95 -12.99 20.31
C TYR A 13 16.47 -12.91 20.75
N LYS A 14 16.20 -13.29 22.01
CA LYS A 14 14.82 -13.26 22.54
C LYS A 14 14.24 -11.85 22.56
N GLN A 15 15.02 -10.84 22.95
CA GLN A 15 14.57 -9.45 22.94
C GLN A 15 14.27 -8.92 21.54
N GLU A 16 15.12 -9.25 20.56
CA GLU A 16 14.90 -8.89 19.16
C GLU A 16 13.66 -9.58 18.59
N GLU A 17 13.46 -10.88 18.90
CA GLU A 17 12.29 -11.65 18.49
C GLU A 17 10.99 -11.09 19.09
N GLU A 18 10.99 -10.73 20.37
CA GLU A 18 9.87 -10.06 21.04
C GLU A 18 9.55 -8.68 20.42
N THR A 19 10.58 -7.94 20.07
CA THR A 19 10.41 -6.64 19.41
C THR A 19 9.82 -6.79 18.01
N CYS A 20 10.34 -7.72 17.21
CA CYS A 20 9.79 -8.02 15.89
C CYS A 20 8.34 -8.52 15.99
N ALA A 21 8.03 -9.38 16.96
CA ALA A 21 6.68 -9.89 17.18
C ALA A 21 5.69 -8.76 17.48
N LYS A 22 6.08 -7.78 18.31
CA LYS A 22 5.24 -6.61 18.62
C LYS A 22 4.99 -5.73 17.38
N ILE A 23 6.04 -5.45 16.59
CA ILE A 23 5.91 -4.68 15.35
C ILE A 23 4.94 -5.38 14.39
N CYS A 24 5.08 -6.69 14.22
CA CYS A 24 4.16 -7.47 13.39
C CYS A 24 2.72 -7.48 13.93
N GLU A 25 2.55 -7.59 15.25
CA GLU A 25 1.24 -7.55 15.89
C GLU A 25 0.55 -6.20 15.66
N GLU A 26 1.25 -5.09 15.88
CA GLU A 26 0.73 -3.74 15.66
C GLU A 26 0.36 -3.53 14.19
N ALA A 27 1.24 -3.88 13.26
CA ALA A 27 0.98 -3.77 11.84
C ALA A 27 -0.22 -4.63 11.37
N LEU A 28 -0.39 -5.84 11.89
CA LEU A 28 -1.54 -6.69 11.59
C LEU A 28 -2.84 -6.12 12.17
N LYS A 29 -2.79 -5.52 13.38
CA LYS A 29 -3.94 -4.86 13.99
C LYS A 29 -4.38 -3.64 13.18
N ASP A 30 -3.45 -2.81 12.80
CA ASP A 30 -3.72 -1.60 11.98
C ASP A 30 -4.38 -1.96 10.65
N MET A 31 -4.06 -3.10 10.08
CA MET A 31 -4.64 -3.59 8.82
C MET A 31 -5.90 -4.46 8.99
N GLY A 32 -6.38 -4.66 10.24
CA GLY A 32 -7.54 -5.50 10.52
C GLY A 32 -7.30 -7.00 10.29
N LEU A 33 -6.04 -7.46 10.30
CA LEU A 33 -5.66 -8.85 10.01
C LEU A 33 -5.33 -9.67 11.27
N TRP A 34 -5.34 -9.06 12.44
CA TRP A 34 -4.91 -9.72 13.68
C TRP A 34 -5.74 -10.96 14.03
N GLU A 35 -7.07 -10.89 13.89
CA GLU A 35 -7.96 -11.99 14.24
C GLU A 35 -7.76 -13.23 13.35
N ILE A 36 -7.27 -13.03 12.15
CA ILE A 36 -7.02 -14.09 11.17
C ILE A 36 -5.54 -14.47 11.04
N ARG A 37 -4.65 -13.98 11.91
CA ARG A 37 -3.19 -14.16 11.86
C ARG A 37 -2.70 -15.61 11.79
N ASN A 38 -3.52 -16.56 12.25
CA ASN A 38 -3.20 -18.00 12.22
C ASN A 38 -3.71 -18.71 10.95
N GLN A 39 -4.41 -18.01 10.06
CA GLN A 39 -4.85 -18.57 8.79
C GLN A 39 -3.70 -18.58 7.77
N LEU A 40 -3.73 -19.55 6.87
CA LEU A 40 -2.81 -19.57 5.75
C LEU A 40 -3.13 -18.41 4.79
N ALA A 41 -2.13 -17.64 4.40
CA ALA A 41 -2.30 -16.49 3.50
C ALA A 41 -3.07 -16.83 2.22
N ARG A 42 -2.82 -18.01 1.62
CA ARG A 42 -3.51 -18.49 0.42
C ARG A 42 -5.03 -18.69 0.58
N ASN A 43 -5.52 -18.77 1.82
CA ASN A 43 -6.94 -18.98 2.12
C ASN A 43 -7.66 -17.65 2.41
N LEU A 44 -6.95 -16.54 2.44
CA LEU A 44 -7.53 -15.22 2.66
C LEU A 44 -8.25 -14.73 1.39
N PRO A 45 -9.34 -13.96 1.52
CA PRO A 45 -9.89 -13.17 0.42
C PRO A 45 -8.81 -12.29 -0.22
N TYR A 46 -8.94 -12.00 -1.50
CA TYR A 46 -7.92 -11.30 -2.27
C TYR A 46 -7.54 -9.94 -1.67
N GLY A 47 -8.51 -9.11 -1.29
CA GLY A 47 -8.26 -7.83 -0.64
C GLY A 47 -7.47 -7.95 0.68
N MET A 48 -7.69 -9.03 1.46
CA MET A 48 -6.90 -9.29 2.66
C MET A 48 -5.49 -9.78 2.34
N GLN A 49 -5.28 -10.51 1.24
CA GLN A 49 -3.95 -10.87 0.78
C GLN A 49 -3.14 -9.62 0.42
N ARG A 50 -3.74 -8.65 -0.30
CA ARG A 50 -3.10 -7.37 -0.64
C ARG A 50 -2.74 -6.55 0.59
N ARG A 51 -3.63 -6.47 1.58
CA ARG A 51 -3.31 -5.82 2.87
C ARG A 51 -2.15 -6.51 3.57
N LEU A 52 -2.09 -7.83 3.55
CA LEU A 52 -0.98 -8.59 4.15
C LEU A 52 0.35 -8.33 3.42
N GLU A 53 0.35 -8.17 2.10
CA GLU A 53 1.53 -7.77 1.32
C GLU A 53 2.04 -6.39 1.75
N ILE A 54 1.15 -5.43 1.95
CA ILE A 54 1.50 -4.09 2.46
C ILE A 54 2.08 -4.19 3.88
N VAL A 55 1.45 -4.97 4.78
CA VAL A 55 1.99 -5.22 6.14
C VAL A 55 3.42 -5.73 6.08
N ARG A 56 3.69 -6.72 5.22
CA ARG A 56 5.04 -7.29 5.06
C ARG A 56 6.08 -6.25 4.64
N ALA A 57 5.70 -5.28 3.83
CA ALA A 57 6.59 -4.18 3.46
C ALA A 57 6.76 -3.19 4.63
N LEU A 58 5.69 -2.83 5.31
CA LEU A 58 5.70 -1.82 6.39
C LEU A 58 6.52 -2.24 7.62
N VAL A 59 6.50 -3.52 7.99
CA VAL A 59 7.26 -4.01 9.16
C VAL A 59 8.77 -3.85 9.01
N THR A 60 9.27 -3.60 7.80
CA THR A 60 10.69 -3.26 7.54
C THR A 60 11.00 -1.79 7.79
N SER A 61 10.00 -0.99 8.20
CA SER A 61 10.11 0.46 8.42
C SER A 61 10.72 1.20 7.21
N PRO A 62 10.15 1.04 6.00
CA PRO A 62 10.70 1.64 4.80
C PRO A 62 10.52 3.17 4.81
N LYS A 63 11.42 3.89 4.14
CA LYS A 63 11.24 5.32 3.85
C LYS A 63 10.43 5.56 2.57
N LEU A 64 10.41 4.59 1.68
CA LEU A 64 9.67 4.58 0.43
C LEU A 64 8.93 3.26 0.27
N LEU A 65 7.61 3.33 0.12
CA LEU A 65 6.75 2.19 -0.19
C LEU A 65 6.29 2.33 -1.65
N LEU A 66 6.52 1.29 -2.44
CA LEU A 66 6.10 1.21 -3.83
C LEU A 66 4.92 0.25 -3.95
N LEU A 67 3.79 0.74 -4.46
CA LEU A 67 2.57 -0.03 -4.68
C LEU A 67 2.27 -0.03 -6.18
N ASP A 68 2.38 -1.19 -6.80
CA ASP A 68 2.12 -1.38 -8.22
C ASP A 68 0.77 -2.10 -8.39
N GLU A 69 -0.19 -1.42 -9.01
CA GLU A 69 -1.57 -1.84 -9.21
C GLU A 69 -2.20 -2.48 -7.94
N PRO A 70 -2.17 -1.79 -6.79
CA PRO A 70 -2.62 -2.40 -5.54
C PRO A 70 -4.12 -2.73 -5.53
N ALA A 71 -4.94 -2.02 -6.33
CA ALA A 71 -6.38 -2.25 -6.45
C ALA A 71 -6.76 -3.22 -7.58
N ALA A 72 -5.81 -3.76 -8.35
CA ALA A 72 -6.11 -4.66 -9.46
C ALA A 72 -6.91 -5.89 -9.02
N GLY A 73 -8.05 -6.14 -9.69
CA GLY A 73 -8.92 -7.29 -9.42
C GLY A 73 -9.83 -7.14 -8.18
N MET A 74 -9.87 -5.97 -7.56
CA MET A 74 -10.80 -5.63 -6.48
C MET A 74 -12.11 -5.08 -7.04
N ASN A 75 -13.19 -5.28 -6.28
CA ASN A 75 -14.43 -4.54 -6.51
C ASN A 75 -14.32 -3.12 -5.92
N GLU A 76 -15.34 -2.29 -6.16
CA GLU A 76 -15.35 -0.87 -5.75
C GLU A 76 -15.20 -0.70 -4.23
N ASP A 77 -15.97 -1.47 -3.43
CA ASP A 77 -15.91 -1.43 -1.96
C ASP A 77 -14.53 -1.85 -1.42
N GLU A 78 -13.91 -2.87 -2.03
CA GLU A 78 -12.58 -3.34 -1.66
C GLU A 78 -11.51 -2.32 -2.01
N SER A 79 -11.62 -1.67 -3.17
CA SER A 79 -10.70 -0.63 -3.64
C SER A 79 -10.78 0.62 -2.75
N GLU A 80 -11.97 1.07 -2.40
CA GLU A 80 -12.18 2.19 -1.47
C GLU A 80 -11.62 1.87 -0.08
N SER A 81 -11.86 0.65 0.40
CA SER A 81 -11.33 0.18 1.68
C SER A 81 -9.80 0.14 1.68
N LEU A 82 -9.17 -0.27 0.57
CA LEU A 82 -7.72 -0.25 0.40
C LEU A 82 -7.18 1.20 0.36
N ALA A 83 -7.85 2.09 -0.35
CA ALA A 83 -7.51 3.50 -0.41
C ALA A 83 -7.50 4.13 0.99
N GLY A 84 -8.51 3.82 1.82
CA GLY A 84 -8.56 4.23 3.22
C GLY A 84 -7.35 3.76 4.03
N VAL A 85 -6.95 2.50 3.84
CA VAL A 85 -5.77 1.92 4.48
C VAL A 85 -4.48 2.63 4.06
N ILE A 86 -4.29 2.89 2.76
CA ILE A 86 -3.09 3.59 2.25
C ILE A 86 -3.00 5.00 2.85
N ARG A 87 -4.12 5.72 2.93
CA ARG A 87 -4.19 7.05 3.53
C ARG A 87 -3.82 7.01 5.02
N GLU A 88 -4.37 6.07 5.77
CA GLU A 88 -4.07 5.88 7.19
C GLU A 88 -2.58 5.57 7.44
N ILE A 89 -1.94 4.78 6.56
CA ILE A 89 -0.49 4.52 6.61
C ILE A 89 0.30 5.82 6.45
N SER A 90 -0.05 6.65 5.46
CA SER A 90 0.60 7.93 5.20
C SER A 90 0.48 8.88 6.39
N GLU A 91 -0.70 8.98 6.99
CA GLU A 91 -0.97 9.85 8.14
C GLU A 91 -0.23 9.40 9.42
N LYS A 92 -0.23 8.09 9.70
CA LYS A 92 0.42 7.52 10.90
C LYS A 92 1.94 7.53 10.79
N ASN A 93 2.48 7.37 9.61
CA ASN A 93 3.93 7.22 9.38
C ASN A 93 4.52 8.45 8.68
N LYS A 94 4.58 9.59 9.36
CA LYS A 94 5.04 10.88 8.81
C LYS A 94 6.41 10.89 8.10
N GLY A 95 7.15 9.80 8.11
CA GLY A 95 8.46 9.67 7.47
C GLY A 95 8.46 8.76 6.24
N ILE A 96 7.31 8.21 5.85
CA ILE A 96 7.18 7.35 4.69
C ILE A 96 6.72 8.16 3.47
N THR A 97 7.32 7.88 2.33
CA THR A 97 6.81 8.30 1.03
C THR A 97 6.15 7.10 0.37
N ILE A 98 4.95 7.26 -0.19
CA ILE A 98 4.24 6.19 -0.89
C ILE A 98 4.14 6.57 -2.36
N LEU A 99 4.65 5.73 -3.25
CA LEU A 99 4.45 5.82 -4.68
C LEU A 99 3.46 4.75 -5.11
N VAL A 100 2.34 5.17 -5.68
CA VAL A 100 1.28 4.28 -6.18
C VAL A 100 1.24 4.37 -7.70
N ILE A 101 1.21 3.24 -8.37
CA ILE A 101 0.93 3.12 -9.80
C ILE A 101 -0.39 2.36 -9.91
N ASP A 102 -1.41 2.98 -10.46
CA ASP A 102 -2.70 2.34 -10.70
C ASP A 102 -3.43 3.03 -11.86
N HIS A 103 -4.38 2.33 -12.45
CA HIS A 103 -5.27 2.87 -13.48
C HIS A 103 -6.68 3.17 -12.95
N HIS A 104 -6.96 2.85 -11.67
CA HIS A 104 -8.20 3.17 -10.99
C HIS A 104 -8.15 4.62 -10.49
N MET A 105 -8.71 5.54 -11.29
CA MET A 105 -8.65 6.98 -11.00
C MET A 105 -9.25 7.32 -9.63
N ASP A 106 -10.34 6.69 -9.21
CA ASP A 106 -10.98 6.93 -7.92
C ASP A 106 -10.04 6.65 -6.76
N VAL A 107 -9.27 5.56 -6.82
CA VAL A 107 -8.24 5.22 -5.82
C VAL A 107 -7.15 6.29 -5.82
N ILE A 108 -6.55 6.59 -6.99
CA ILE A 108 -5.45 7.56 -7.12
C ILE A 108 -5.87 8.94 -6.61
N MET A 109 -7.03 9.44 -7.06
CA MET A 109 -7.56 10.75 -6.64
C MET A 109 -7.81 10.83 -5.14
N SER A 110 -8.14 9.70 -4.52
CA SER A 110 -8.45 9.66 -3.09
C SER A 110 -7.23 9.57 -2.18
N VAL A 111 -6.07 9.09 -2.66
CA VAL A 111 -4.91 8.79 -1.79
C VAL A 111 -3.67 9.64 -2.08
N CYS A 112 -3.54 10.23 -3.27
CA CYS A 112 -2.33 10.93 -3.70
C CYS A 112 -2.41 12.43 -3.43
N ASP A 113 -1.30 13.02 -2.99
CA ASP A 113 -1.14 14.48 -2.88
C ASP A 113 -0.73 15.09 -4.22
N GLU A 114 0.03 14.33 -5.03
CA GLU A 114 0.51 14.71 -6.36
C GLU A 114 0.36 13.52 -7.31
N ILE A 115 -0.14 13.77 -8.50
CA ILE A 115 -0.42 12.77 -9.53
C ILE A 115 0.33 13.13 -10.80
N THR A 116 1.05 12.18 -11.37
CA THR A 116 1.62 12.26 -12.71
C THR A 116 0.88 11.29 -13.63
N VAL A 117 0.24 11.83 -14.66
CA VAL A 117 -0.47 11.04 -15.67
C VAL A 117 0.46 10.72 -16.82
N ILE A 118 0.52 9.43 -17.18
CA ILE A 118 1.34 8.94 -18.29
C ILE A 118 0.42 8.36 -19.36
N ASN A 119 0.63 8.76 -20.60
CA ASN A 119 -0.09 8.24 -21.76
C ASN A 119 0.89 7.88 -22.87
N PHE A 120 0.81 6.64 -23.41
CA PHE A 120 1.73 6.10 -24.41
C PHE A 120 3.22 6.32 -24.09
N GLY A 121 3.60 6.17 -22.81
CA GLY A 121 4.98 6.30 -22.35
C GLY A 121 5.48 7.75 -22.21
N SER A 122 4.63 8.74 -22.41
CA SER A 122 4.94 10.16 -22.23
C SER A 122 4.11 10.75 -21.10
N GLN A 123 4.71 11.68 -20.36
CA GLN A 123 3.99 12.43 -19.33
C GLN A 123 2.95 13.34 -20.00
N LEU A 124 1.70 13.19 -19.62
CA LEU A 124 0.58 14.00 -20.12
C LEU A 124 0.32 15.19 -19.20
N ALA A 125 0.26 14.97 -17.88
CA ALA A 125 0.00 16.01 -16.91
C ALA A 125 0.65 15.67 -15.56
N THR A 126 0.88 16.69 -14.74
CA THR A 126 1.24 16.54 -13.33
C THR A 126 0.53 17.63 -12.52
N GLY A 127 0.00 17.29 -11.35
CA GLY A 127 -0.68 18.22 -10.48
C GLY A 127 -1.32 17.50 -9.28
N ASN A 128 -2.02 18.27 -8.47
CA ASN A 128 -2.84 17.72 -7.39
C ASN A 128 -4.12 17.06 -7.97
N PRO A 129 -4.87 16.29 -7.16
CA PRO A 129 -6.09 15.61 -7.64
C PRO A 129 -7.10 16.53 -8.32
N GLU A 130 -7.32 17.74 -7.78
CA GLU A 130 -8.28 18.70 -8.34
C GLU A 130 -7.84 19.22 -9.72
N GLU A 131 -6.55 19.51 -9.88
CA GLU A 131 -5.97 19.94 -11.17
C GLU A 131 -6.06 18.84 -12.21
N ILE A 132 -5.76 17.59 -11.83
CA ILE A 132 -5.81 16.44 -12.75
C ILE A 132 -7.25 16.13 -13.15
N GLN A 133 -8.20 16.16 -12.22
CA GLN A 133 -9.62 15.90 -12.48
C GLN A 133 -10.23 16.91 -13.47
N ASN A 134 -9.75 18.15 -13.46
CA ASN A 134 -10.22 19.21 -14.35
C ASN A 134 -9.37 19.40 -15.61
N ASN A 135 -8.35 18.58 -15.83
CA ASN A 135 -7.47 18.70 -16.98
C ASN A 135 -8.12 18.07 -18.21
N GLN A 136 -8.38 18.87 -19.25
CA GLN A 136 -9.07 18.43 -20.45
C GLN A 136 -8.30 17.33 -21.20
N GLU A 137 -6.97 17.40 -21.25
CA GLU A 137 -6.15 16.39 -21.93
C GLU A 137 -6.23 15.02 -21.21
N VAL A 138 -6.32 15.04 -19.88
CA VAL A 138 -6.52 13.82 -19.06
C VAL A 138 -7.92 13.26 -19.28
N ILE A 139 -8.95 14.13 -19.28
CA ILE A 139 -10.34 13.74 -19.52
C ILE A 139 -10.45 13.07 -20.90
N ASP A 140 -9.90 13.68 -21.93
CA ASP A 140 -9.95 13.16 -23.31
C ASP A 140 -9.19 11.82 -23.45
N ALA A 141 -8.07 11.66 -22.73
CA ALA A 141 -7.28 10.44 -22.78
C ALA A 141 -7.92 9.25 -22.04
N TYR A 142 -8.63 9.50 -20.92
CA TYR A 142 -9.20 8.45 -20.07
C TYR A 142 -10.69 8.21 -20.28
N LEU A 143 -11.47 9.23 -20.55
CA LEU A 143 -12.90 9.10 -20.79
C LEU A 143 -13.23 8.83 -22.26
N GLY A 144 -12.21 8.87 -23.10
CA GLY A 144 -12.27 8.58 -24.53
C GLY A 144 -13.46 9.28 -25.17
N VAL A 145 -13.22 10.26 -26.00
CA VAL A 145 -14.28 10.66 -26.95
C VAL A 145 -14.54 9.40 -27.77
N GLY A 146 -15.61 8.68 -27.40
CA GLY A 146 -16.05 7.55 -28.20
C GLY A 146 -16.37 8.04 -29.60
N ASP A 147 -15.57 7.61 -30.56
CA ASP A 147 -15.94 7.59 -31.96
C ASP A 147 -16.99 6.52 -32.20
#